data_002350631988f6ef3d33e7e4ab9da5bf
#
_entry.id   002350631988f6ef3d33e7e4ab9da5bf
#
_cell.length_a   1.000
_cell.length_b   1.000
_cell.length_c   1.000
_cell.angle_alpha   90.00
_cell.angle_beta   90.00
_cell.angle_gamma   90.00
#
_symmetry.space_group_name_H-M   'P 1'
#
loop_
_entity.id
_entity.type
_entity.pdbx_description
1 polymer ?
#
loop_
_entity_poly.entity_id
_entity_poly.type
_entity_poly.pdbx_seq_one_letter_code
_entity_poly.pdbx_strand_id
1 'polypeptide(L)'
;MMKSVSTRLCHSVSPARIGALMRFGFTQRQAQFLVHVLVFSGVFLERQYRMFTGLAHGQKTQDFLAKLVTAGYATPITPGALHRGRLYHVQYKPLYEAIGEPNNRHRKAASLGRFVERLMLLDAVLVDRRYGWLGTEQDKRTYFREALEKDLPDDWYPHLTFGTGEQKTTRFFPDKLPIGVPLKDDWRHVFLYLATREVPTDFRVFLLRHSDLLTSVDEWTVRVLLPRRFRKAAALYRYAVRDAFLMPLTPRDTEELDWYFRARRGEVVCPAQDPDLDLATAARRFSAARFEAAYRMWQERDVQALWALQSPTLRDHLQRGQGRVEFAELPHQYLQLTPLVGVPGGVEKGLMEGDNLPTA
;
A
#
# COMPACT_ATOMS: atom_id res chain seq x y z
N MET A 1 29.55 1.37 13.92
CA MET A 1 30.24 0.56 12.88
C MET A 1 29.24 -0.49 12.44
N MET A 2 28.31 -0.11 11.53
CA MET A 2 27.26 -1.03 11.06
C MET A 2 27.88 -2.07 10.14
N LYS A 3 27.75 -3.32 10.51
CA LYS A 3 28.11 -4.43 9.64
C LYS A 3 27.24 -4.36 8.39
N SER A 4 27.87 -4.46 7.23
CA SER A 4 27.21 -4.70 5.95
C SER A 4 26.34 -5.95 6.11
N VAL A 5 25.12 -5.78 6.59
CA VAL A 5 24.10 -6.81 6.56
C VAL A 5 23.91 -7.12 5.09
N SER A 6 24.12 -8.36 4.75
CA SER A 6 24.00 -8.88 3.38
C SER A 6 22.62 -8.52 2.82
N THR A 7 22.48 -7.31 2.28
CA THR A 7 21.29 -6.74 1.61
C THR A 7 20.82 -7.60 0.43
N ARG A 8 21.46 -8.75 0.22
CA ARG A 8 21.22 -9.65 -0.91
C ARG A 8 20.01 -10.57 -0.76
N LEU A 9 19.35 -10.62 0.40
CA LEU A 9 18.44 -11.73 0.70
C LEU A 9 16.97 -11.40 0.91
N CYS A 10 16.58 -10.16 1.16
CA CYS A 10 15.21 -9.87 1.62
C CYS A 10 14.44 -8.87 0.74
N HIS A 11 14.34 -9.11 -0.54
CA HIS A 11 13.33 -8.42 -1.35
C HIS A 11 12.40 -9.42 -2.05
N SER A 12 11.17 -8.98 -2.35
CA SER A 12 10.15 -9.87 -2.90
C SER A 12 10.52 -10.50 -4.26
N VAL A 13 11.47 -9.93 -4.99
CA VAL A 13 11.93 -10.45 -6.29
C VAL A 13 13.24 -11.22 -6.12
N SER A 14 13.17 -12.31 -5.38
CA SER A 14 14.33 -13.14 -5.04
C SER A 14 14.74 -14.10 -6.18
N PRO A 15 16.03 -14.52 -6.25
CA PRO A 15 16.48 -15.53 -7.20
C PRO A 15 15.67 -16.83 -7.10
N ALA A 16 15.26 -17.23 -5.89
CA ALA A 16 14.46 -18.43 -5.67
C ALA A 16 13.09 -18.33 -6.35
N ARG A 17 12.37 -17.22 -6.19
CA ARG A 17 11.08 -16.98 -6.86
C ARG A 17 11.24 -16.90 -8.38
N ILE A 18 12.30 -16.26 -8.87
CA ILE A 18 12.61 -16.22 -10.32
C ILE A 18 12.84 -17.63 -10.85
N GLY A 19 13.72 -18.42 -10.20
CA GLY A 19 14.01 -19.80 -10.59
C GLY A 19 12.76 -20.69 -10.56
N ALA A 20 11.86 -20.48 -9.59
CA ALA A 20 10.59 -21.19 -9.53
C ALA A 20 9.70 -20.94 -10.77
N LEU A 21 9.61 -19.70 -11.23
CA LEU A 21 8.84 -19.38 -12.45
C LEU A 21 9.53 -19.84 -13.73
N MET A 22 10.86 -19.90 -13.76
CA MET A 22 11.58 -20.47 -14.92
C MET A 22 11.18 -21.90 -15.21
N ARG A 23 10.78 -22.69 -14.21
CA ARG A 23 10.27 -24.06 -14.40
C ARG A 23 8.98 -24.15 -15.22
N PHE A 24 8.24 -23.03 -15.37
CA PHE A 24 7.10 -22.91 -16.29
C PHE A 24 7.53 -22.55 -17.73
N GLY A 25 8.83 -22.65 -18.03
CA GLY A 25 9.40 -22.37 -19.35
C GLY A 25 9.56 -20.88 -19.65
N PHE A 26 9.55 -19.99 -18.65
CA PHE A 26 9.88 -18.57 -18.84
C PHE A 26 11.39 -18.35 -18.85
N THR A 27 11.85 -17.40 -19.66
CA THR A 27 13.23 -16.92 -19.56
C THR A 27 13.43 -16.20 -18.23
N GLN A 28 14.66 -16.05 -17.76
CA GLN A 28 14.97 -15.35 -16.52
C GLN A 28 14.35 -13.94 -16.47
N ARG A 29 14.42 -13.18 -17.57
CA ARG A 29 13.85 -11.83 -17.65
C ARG A 29 12.33 -11.84 -17.61
N GLN A 30 11.67 -12.79 -18.26
CA GLN A 30 10.23 -12.99 -18.20
C GLN A 30 9.78 -13.39 -16.78
N ALA A 31 10.46 -14.35 -16.17
CA ALA A 31 10.21 -14.79 -14.81
C ALA A 31 10.37 -13.64 -13.81
N GLN A 32 11.42 -12.85 -13.92
CA GLN A 32 11.65 -11.68 -13.06
C GLN A 32 10.53 -10.65 -13.19
N PHE A 33 10.08 -10.36 -14.42
CA PHE A 33 8.92 -9.48 -14.63
C PHE A 33 7.65 -10.07 -14.00
N LEU A 34 7.39 -11.36 -14.21
CA LEU A 34 6.21 -12.00 -13.64
C LEU A 34 6.21 -12.02 -12.11
N VAL A 35 7.38 -12.19 -11.46
CA VAL A 35 7.45 -12.04 -9.99
C VAL A 35 6.99 -10.65 -9.57
N HIS A 36 7.42 -9.57 -10.24
CA HIS A 36 6.91 -8.22 -9.94
C HIS A 36 5.39 -8.15 -10.12
N VAL A 37 4.86 -8.68 -11.21
CA VAL A 37 3.41 -8.68 -11.46
C VAL A 37 2.67 -9.42 -10.36
N LEU A 38 3.06 -10.65 -10.05
CA LEU A 38 2.37 -11.51 -9.07
C LEU A 38 2.37 -10.90 -7.67
N VAL A 39 3.50 -10.30 -7.26
CA VAL A 39 3.66 -9.74 -5.92
C VAL A 39 2.97 -8.39 -5.76
N PHE A 40 3.08 -7.49 -6.75
CA PHE A 40 2.68 -6.08 -6.57
C PHE A 40 1.35 -5.71 -7.23
N SER A 41 0.86 -6.50 -8.19
CA SER A 41 -0.28 -6.09 -8.99
C SER A 41 -1.28 -7.21 -9.32
N GLY A 42 -0.78 -8.35 -9.79
CA GLY A 42 -1.58 -9.41 -10.41
C GLY A 42 -2.04 -9.08 -11.82
N VAL A 43 -1.90 -7.82 -12.24
CA VAL A 43 -2.29 -7.32 -13.57
C VAL A 43 -1.16 -6.51 -14.18
N PHE A 44 -1.09 -6.48 -15.50
CA PHE A 44 -0.11 -5.66 -16.20
C PHE A 44 -0.59 -5.25 -17.60
N LEU A 45 0.06 -4.23 -18.17
CA LEU A 45 -0.09 -3.78 -19.55
C LEU A 45 1.15 -4.19 -20.35
N GLU A 46 0.99 -4.44 -21.65
CA GLU A 46 2.11 -4.74 -22.56
C GLU A 46 3.26 -3.73 -22.43
N ARG A 47 2.94 -2.42 -22.32
CA ARG A 47 3.97 -1.38 -22.19
C ARG A 47 4.86 -1.56 -20.94
N GLN A 48 4.30 -2.08 -19.83
CA GLN A 48 5.06 -2.33 -18.59
C GLN A 48 6.08 -3.46 -18.79
N TYR A 49 5.69 -4.52 -19.50
CA TYR A 49 6.63 -5.57 -19.88
C TYR A 49 7.73 -5.04 -20.79
N ARG A 50 7.36 -4.27 -21.82
CA ARG A 50 8.32 -3.67 -22.77
C ARG A 50 9.30 -2.73 -22.06
N MET A 51 8.79 -1.84 -21.21
CA MET A 51 9.60 -0.92 -20.40
C MET A 51 10.58 -1.70 -19.51
N PHE A 52 10.10 -2.74 -18.83
CA PHE A 52 10.93 -3.55 -17.95
C PHE A 52 12.04 -4.27 -18.70
N THR A 53 11.73 -4.84 -19.86
CA THR A 53 12.67 -5.64 -20.65
C THR A 53 13.54 -4.82 -21.59
N GLY A 54 13.21 -3.54 -21.83
CA GLY A 54 13.87 -2.71 -22.85
C GLY A 54 13.56 -3.14 -24.29
N LEU A 55 12.52 -3.96 -24.51
CA LEU A 55 12.14 -4.44 -25.84
C LEU A 55 11.24 -3.43 -26.53
N ALA A 56 11.44 -3.26 -27.84
CA ALA A 56 10.49 -2.58 -28.71
C ALA A 56 9.20 -3.43 -28.87
N HIS A 57 8.15 -2.81 -29.41
CA HIS A 57 6.98 -3.57 -29.86
C HIS A 57 7.40 -4.51 -31.01
N GLY A 58 7.11 -5.81 -30.89
CA GLY A 58 7.50 -6.80 -31.89
C GLY A 58 7.25 -8.23 -31.43
N GLN A 59 7.69 -9.18 -32.28
CA GLN A 59 7.39 -10.61 -32.14
C GLN A 59 7.68 -11.17 -30.72
N LYS A 60 8.86 -10.86 -30.14
CA LYS A 60 9.24 -11.36 -28.80
C LYS A 60 8.26 -10.95 -27.70
N THR A 61 7.65 -9.76 -27.82
CA THR A 61 6.63 -9.30 -26.88
C THR A 61 5.33 -10.06 -27.11
N GLN A 62 4.94 -10.22 -28.37
CA GLN A 62 3.71 -10.96 -28.75
C GLN A 62 3.81 -12.44 -28.33
N ASP A 63 4.95 -13.09 -28.55
CA ASP A 63 5.18 -14.47 -28.15
C ASP A 63 5.03 -14.67 -26.65
N PHE A 64 5.55 -13.73 -25.84
CA PHE A 64 5.40 -13.78 -24.39
C PHE A 64 3.91 -13.64 -23.97
N LEU A 65 3.20 -12.68 -24.55
CA LEU A 65 1.79 -12.46 -24.26
C LEU A 65 0.92 -13.63 -24.74
N ALA A 66 1.18 -14.14 -25.94
CA ALA A 66 0.50 -15.31 -26.48
C ALA A 66 0.72 -16.54 -25.59
N LYS A 67 1.96 -16.78 -25.15
CA LYS A 67 2.29 -17.86 -24.21
C LYS A 67 1.46 -17.77 -22.93
N LEU A 68 1.36 -16.57 -22.32
CA LEU A 68 0.58 -16.39 -21.08
C LEU A 68 -0.90 -16.72 -21.28
N VAL A 69 -1.48 -16.32 -22.41
CA VAL A 69 -2.89 -16.54 -22.72
C VAL A 69 -3.16 -18.00 -23.12
N THR A 70 -2.35 -18.55 -24.03
CA THR A 70 -2.53 -19.93 -24.53
C THR A 70 -2.33 -20.98 -23.44
N ALA A 71 -1.38 -20.75 -22.53
CA ALA A 71 -1.15 -21.64 -21.38
C ALA A 71 -2.15 -21.41 -20.23
N GLY A 72 -3.12 -20.49 -20.36
CA GLY A 72 -4.09 -20.17 -19.30
C GLY A 72 -3.50 -19.48 -18.08
N TYR A 73 -2.29 -18.93 -18.17
CA TYR A 73 -1.63 -18.24 -17.05
C TYR A 73 -2.23 -16.86 -16.79
N ALA A 74 -2.69 -16.20 -17.85
CA ALA A 74 -3.30 -14.88 -17.77
C ALA A 74 -4.54 -14.77 -18.68
N THR A 75 -5.53 -14.04 -18.22
CA THR A 75 -6.72 -13.67 -19.00
C THR A 75 -6.58 -12.24 -19.51
N PRO A 76 -6.71 -12.00 -20.82
CA PRO A 76 -6.77 -10.65 -21.35
C PRO A 76 -8.12 -10.02 -20.99
N ILE A 77 -8.08 -8.80 -20.45
CA ILE A 77 -9.26 -7.98 -20.16
C ILE A 77 -9.20 -6.77 -21.10
N THR A 78 -10.24 -6.56 -21.86
CA THR A 78 -10.37 -5.39 -22.74
C THR A 78 -11.51 -4.52 -22.20
N PRO A 79 -11.25 -3.58 -21.31
CA PRO A 79 -12.27 -2.63 -20.88
C PRO A 79 -12.65 -1.76 -22.10
N GLY A 80 -13.95 -1.56 -22.34
CA GLY A 80 -14.45 -0.79 -23.48
C GLY A 80 -13.91 0.63 -23.63
N ALA A 81 -13.38 1.22 -22.56
CA ALA A 81 -12.73 2.53 -22.55
C ALA A 81 -11.22 2.49 -22.89
N LEU A 82 -10.60 1.32 -22.98
CA LEU A 82 -9.17 1.16 -23.29
C LEU A 82 -8.96 0.94 -24.79
N HIS A 83 -9.11 1.97 -25.60
CA HIS A 83 -8.95 1.88 -27.05
C HIS A 83 -7.56 1.43 -27.54
N ARG A 84 -6.53 1.32 -26.70
CA ARG A 84 -5.14 1.01 -27.11
C ARG A 84 -4.35 0.08 -26.19
N GLY A 85 -4.96 -0.73 -25.31
CA GLY A 85 -4.17 -1.61 -24.48
C GLY A 85 -4.98 -2.73 -23.86
N ARG A 86 -4.55 -3.97 -24.08
CA ARG A 86 -5.07 -5.11 -23.34
C ARG A 86 -4.43 -5.14 -21.95
N LEU A 87 -5.26 -5.29 -20.92
CA LEU A 87 -4.85 -5.58 -19.57
C LEU A 87 -4.78 -7.10 -19.43
N TYR A 88 -3.68 -7.61 -18.87
CA TYR A 88 -3.51 -9.04 -18.63
C TYR A 88 -3.61 -9.31 -17.14
N HIS A 89 -4.60 -10.08 -16.72
CA HIS A 89 -4.74 -10.52 -15.33
C HIS A 89 -4.13 -11.92 -15.16
N VAL A 90 -3.04 -12.00 -14.40
CA VAL A 90 -2.38 -13.26 -14.08
C VAL A 90 -3.09 -13.88 -12.88
N GLN A 91 -3.87 -14.95 -13.13
CA GLN A 91 -4.75 -15.57 -12.13
C GLN A 91 -4.40 -17.03 -11.84
N TYR A 92 -3.51 -17.63 -12.59
CA TYR A 92 -3.19 -19.05 -12.50
C TYR A 92 -2.51 -19.39 -11.17
N LYS A 93 -3.25 -20.16 -10.33
CA LYS A 93 -2.85 -20.46 -8.95
C LYS A 93 -1.44 -21.08 -8.81
N PRO A 94 -1.03 -22.05 -9.67
CA PRO A 94 0.29 -22.66 -9.55
C PRO A 94 1.46 -21.69 -9.70
N LEU A 95 1.32 -20.58 -10.44
CA LEU A 95 2.37 -19.55 -10.50
C LEU A 95 2.53 -18.84 -9.14
N TYR A 96 1.43 -18.59 -8.44
CA TYR A 96 1.47 -18.00 -7.10
C TYR A 96 1.99 -19.00 -6.06
N GLU A 97 1.61 -20.27 -6.16
CA GLU A 97 2.15 -21.35 -5.31
C GLU A 97 3.67 -21.48 -5.48
N ALA A 98 4.16 -21.43 -6.71
CA ALA A 98 5.59 -21.53 -7.01
C ALA A 98 6.43 -20.42 -6.37
N ILE A 99 5.86 -19.21 -6.19
CA ILE A 99 6.54 -18.10 -5.52
C ILE A 99 6.26 -18.02 -4.01
N GLY A 100 5.57 -19.01 -3.45
CA GLY A 100 5.22 -19.06 -2.02
C GLY A 100 4.01 -18.21 -1.62
N GLU A 101 3.15 -17.81 -2.58
CA GLU A 101 2.03 -16.89 -2.36
C GLU A 101 0.65 -17.49 -2.79
N PRO A 102 0.28 -18.72 -2.37
CA PRO A 102 -0.90 -19.43 -2.87
C PRO A 102 -2.21 -18.69 -2.64
N ASN A 103 -2.26 -17.89 -1.57
CA ASN A 103 -3.44 -17.15 -1.14
C ASN A 103 -3.39 -15.66 -1.50
N ASN A 104 -2.47 -15.25 -2.37
CA ASN A 104 -2.36 -13.86 -2.76
C ASN A 104 -3.65 -13.36 -3.40
N ARG A 105 -4.18 -12.24 -2.88
CA ARG A 105 -5.44 -11.65 -3.36
C ARG A 105 -5.35 -11.09 -4.78
N HIS A 106 -4.13 -10.84 -5.28
CA HIS A 106 -3.94 -10.35 -6.66
C HIS A 106 -4.42 -11.35 -7.71
N ARG A 107 -4.51 -12.63 -7.37
CA ARG A 107 -5.08 -13.68 -8.20
C ARG A 107 -6.58 -13.56 -8.39
N LYS A 108 -7.29 -12.96 -7.41
CA LYS A 108 -8.75 -12.84 -7.46
C LYS A 108 -9.17 -11.69 -8.37
N ALA A 109 -10.30 -11.84 -9.02
CA ALA A 109 -10.94 -10.76 -9.77
C ALA A 109 -11.15 -9.54 -8.87
N ALA A 110 -11.07 -8.35 -9.46
CA ALA A 110 -11.27 -7.10 -8.77
C ALA A 110 -11.91 -6.10 -9.74
N SER A 111 -12.45 -5.01 -9.20
CA SER A 111 -13.00 -3.94 -10.02
C SER A 111 -11.91 -3.30 -10.90
N LEU A 112 -12.32 -2.71 -12.01
CA LEU A 112 -11.40 -2.04 -12.94
C LEU A 112 -10.63 -0.91 -12.23
N GLY A 113 -11.27 -0.16 -11.34
CA GLY A 113 -10.59 0.86 -10.52
C GLY A 113 -9.45 0.29 -9.69
N ARG A 114 -9.66 -0.89 -9.07
CA ARG A 114 -8.61 -1.58 -8.32
C ARG A 114 -7.49 -2.10 -9.22
N PHE A 115 -7.79 -2.54 -10.42
CA PHE A 115 -6.75 -2.91 -11.39
C PHE A 115 -5.90 -1.72 -11.79
N VAL A 116 -6.53 -0.55 -12.01
CA VAL A 116 -5.80 0.69 -12.33
C VAL A 116 -4.87 1.11 -11.19
N GLU A 117 -5.33 1.09 -9.94
CA GLU A 117 -4.50 1.36 -8.77
C GLU A 117 -3.28 0.42 -8.70
N ARG A 118 -3.49 -0.88 -8.94
CA ARG A 118 -2.41 -1.88 -8.98
C ARG A 118 -1.42 -1.64 -10.13
N LEU A 119 -1.90 -1.25 -11.31
CA LEU A 119 -1.03 -0.87 -12.44
C LEU A 119 -0.17 0.36 -12.13
N MET A 120 -0.73 1.36 -11.44
CA MET A 120 -0.02 2.56 -11.00
C MET A 120 1.10 2.22 -10.00
N LEU A 121 0.83 1.34 -9.04
CA LEU A 121 1.84 0.85 -8.10
C LEU A 121 2.92 0.02 -8.80
N LEU A 122 2.53 -0.82 -9.75
CA LEU A 122 3.49 -1.61 -10.54
C LEU A 122 4.43 -0.70 -11.35
N ASP A 123 3.92 0.36 -11.97
CA ASP A 123 4.76 1.33 -12.68
C ASP A 123 5.81 1.96 -11.75
N ALA A 124 5.41 2.37 -10.55
CA ALA A 124 6.32 2.98 -9.58
C ALA A 124 7.43 2.01 -9.15
N VAL A 125 7.08 0.74 -8.92
CA VAL A 125 8.04 -0.32 -8.56
C VAL A 125 9.00 -0.64 -9.71
N LEU A 126 8.50 -0.73 -10.95
CA LEU A 126 9.33 -1.09 -12.11
C LEU A 126 10.30 0.02 -12.53
N VAL A 127 9.96 1.28 -12.30
CA VAL A 127 10.78 2.44 -12.67
C VAL A 127 11.93 2.65 -11.68
N ASP A 128 11.69 2.52 -10.39
CA ASP A 128 12.72 2.81 -9.38
C ASP A 128 13.50 1.54 -8.99
N ARG A 129 14.54 1.27 -9.76
CA ARG A 129 15.44 0.11 -9.60
C ARG A 129 16.51 0.30 -8.52
N ARG A 130 16.55 1.42 -7.84
CA ARG A 130 17.48 1.69 -6.72
C ARG A 130 17.09 0.93 -5.47
N TYR A 131 15.86 0.43 -5.44
CA TYR A 131 15.26 -0.25 -4.30
C TYR A 131 14.98 -1.72 -4.60
N GLY A 132 15.21 -2.56 -3.59
CA GLY A 132 14.56 -3.85 -3.48
C GLY A 132 13.16 -3.64 -2.90
N TRP A 133 12.12 -4.04 -3.62
CA TRP A 133 10.74 -3.79 -3.18
C TRP A 133 10.18 -4.98 -2.39
N LEU A 134 9.61 -4.68 -1.22
CA LEU A 134 8.87 -5.61 -0.38
C LEU A 134 7.38 -5.48 -0.65
N GLY A 135 6.74 -6.54 -1.14
CA GLY A 135 5.31 -6.53 -1.49
C GLY A 135 4.45 -7.37 -0.55
N THR A 136 4.98 -8.48 -0.05
CA THR A 136 4.20 -9.39 0.80
C THR A 136 4.34 -9.07 2.28
N GLU A 137 3.37 -9.48 3.09
CA GLU A 137 3.43 -9.36 4.54
C GLU A 137 4.66 -10.08 5.10
N GLN A 138 4.90 -11.32 4.64
CA GLN A 138 6.03 -12.14 5.08
C GLN A 138 7.37 -11.47 4.77
N ASP A 139 7.56 -10.96 3.54
CA ASP A 139 8.81 -10.31 3.14
C ASP A 139 9.09 -9.08 4.02
N LYS A 140 8.06 -8.27 4.30
CA LYS A 140 8.19 -7.07 5.15
C LYS A 140 8.54 -7.43 6.58
N ARG A 141 7.83 -8.37 7.20
CA ARG A 141 8.10 -8.81 8.58
C ARG A 141 9.49 -9.41 8.71
N THR A 142 9.87 -10.29 7.78
CA THR A 142 11.21 -10.89 7.78
C THR A 142 12.29 -9.82 7.64
N TYR A 143 12.12 -8.89 6.69
CA TYR A 143 13.09 -7.83 6.49
C TYR A 143 13.28 -6.96 7.73
N PHE A 144 12.22 -6.41 8.30
CA PHE A 144 12.35 -5.51 9.44
C PHE A 144 12.86 -6.21 10.70
N ARG A 145 12.53 -7.49 10.91
CA ARG A 145 13.09 -8.28 12.00
C ARG A 145 14.61 -8.46 11.85
N GLU A 146 15.09 -8.69 10.63
CA GLU A 146 16.52 -8.90 10.38
C GLU A 146 17.29 -7.57 10.31
N ALA A 147 16.72 -6.54 9.66
CA ALA A 147 17.42 -5.29 9.39
C ALA A 147 17.57 -4.38 10.61
N LEU A 148 16.60 -4.39 11.52
CA LEU A 148 16.60 -3.48 12.67
C LEU A 148 17.38 -4.02 13.85
N GLU A 149 17.92 -5.25 13.79
CA GLU A 149 18.63 -5.93 14.89
C GLU A 149 17.87 -5.86 16.25
N LYS A 150 16.59 -5.53 16.20
CA LYS A 150 15.67 -5.42 17.34
C LYS A 150 14.48 -6.30 17.06
N ASP A 151 14.10 -7.12 18.01
CA ASP A 151 12.80 -7.78 17.99
C ASP A 151 11.72 -6.71 18.19
N LEU A 152 11.18 -6.20 17.06
CA LEU A 152 10.07 -5.27 17.14
C LEU A 152 8.84 -6.03 17.64
N PRO A 153 8.14 -5.49 18.65
CA PRO A 153 6.84 -6.03 19.06
C PRO A 153 5.90 -6.11 17.85
N ASP A 154 5.06 -7.14 17.80
CA ASP A 154 4.13 -7.33 16.68
C ASP A 154 3.14 -6.16 16.52
N ASP A 155 2.81 -5.46 17.58
CA ASP A 155 1.94 -4.27 17.58
C ASP A 155 2.58 -3.01 16.95
N TRP A 156 3.91 -2.99 16.78
CA TRP A 156 4.61 -1.90 16.07
C TRP A 156 4.48 -2.01 14.55
N TYR A 157 4.14 -3.20 14.04
CA TYR A 157 3.84 -3.32 12.62
C TYR A 157 2.43 -2.79 12.30
N PRO A 158 2.25 -2.12 11.15
CA PRO A 158 0.92 -1.76 10.66
C PRO A 158 0.01 -2.98 10.60
N HIS A 159 -1.05 -3.03 11.39
CA HIS A 159 -1.93 -4.19 11.44
C HIS A 159 -3.41 -3.83 11.59
N LEU A 160 -4.28 -4.81 11.29
CA LEU A 160 -5.71 -4.84 11.60
C LEU A 160 -6.03 -6.15 12.26
N THR A 161 -6.81 -6.09 13.31
CA THR A 161 -7.28 -7.26 14.04
C THR A 161 -8.78 -7.47 13.80
N PHE A 162 -9.19 -8.69 13.52
CA PHE A 162 -10.55 -9.09 13.25
C PHE A 162 -10.97 -10.18 14.25
N GLY A 163 -12.25 -10.21 14.60
CA GLY A 163 -12.80 -11.18 15.53
C GLY A 163 -12.51 -10.85 17.00
N THR A 164 -13.03 -11.67 17.89
CA THR A 164 -12.91 -11.55 19.35
C THR A 164 -12.48 -12.88 19.96
N GLY A 165 -11.83 -12.85 21.14
CA GLY A 165 -11.41 -14.04 21.86
C GLY A 165 -10.47 -14.93 21.04
N GLU A 166 -10.71 -16.24 21.04
CA GLU A 166 -9.88 -17.24 20.35
C GLU A 166 -9.96 -17.17 18.81
N GLN A 167 -10.99 -16.50 18.25
CA GLN A 167 -11.13 -16.30 16.82
C GLN A 167 -10.44 -15.01 16.31
N LYS A 168 -9.64 -14.39 17.16
CA LYS A 168 -8.89 -13.18 16.82
C LYS A 168 -7.84 -13.49 15.74
N THR A 169 -7.93 -12.77 14.61
CA THR A 169 -6.96 -12.87 13.50
C THR A 169 -6.34 -11.51 13.22
N THR A 170 -5.03 -11.44 13.23
CA THR A 170 -4.29 -10.21 12.90
C THR A 170 -3.73 -10.30 11.49
N ARG A 171 -3.91 -9.24 10.70
CA ARG A 171 -3.31 -9.05 9.38
C ARG A 171 -2.36 -7.87 9.43
N PHE A 172 -1.11 -8.13 9.12
CA PHE A 172 -0.09 -7.09 9.06
C PHE A 172 -0.06 -6.44 7.67
N PHE A 173 0.34 -5.17 7.62
CA PHE A 173 0.39 -4.36 6.41
C PHE A 173 -0.89 -4.44 5.56
N PRO A 174 -2.04 -4.07 6.12
CA PRO A 174 -3.36 -4.30 5.51
C PRO A 174 -3.56 -3.52 4.21
N ASP A 175 -2.88 -2.39 4.04
CA ASP A 175 -2.89 -1.58 2.82
C ASP A 175 -2.15 -2.25 1.64
N LYS A 176 -1.21 -3.18 1.94
CA LYS A 176 -0.39 -3.91 0.97
C LYS A 176 0.44 -3.00 0.03
N LEU A 177 0.70 -1.77 0.45
CA LEU A 177 1.54 -0.86 -0.31
C LEU A 177 3.00 -1.33 -0.28
N PRO A 178 3.76 -1.19 -1.38
CA PRO A 178 5.15 -1.59 -1.44
C PRO A 178 6.03 -0.75 -0.50
N ILE A 179 7.06 -1.39 0.07
CA ILE A 179 8.12 -0.71 0.80
C ILE A 179 9.42 -0.96 0.07
N GLY A 180 10.13 0.11 -0.30
CA GLY A 180 11.42 0.06 -0.94
C GLY A 180 12.54 0.04 0.09
N VAL A 181 13.43 -0.94 -0.02
CA VAL A 181 14.66 -1.04 0.76
C VAL A 181 15.85 -0.71 -0.13
N PRO A 182 16.81 0.11 0.31
CA PRO A 182 17.92 0.53 -0.52
C PRO A 182 18.82 -0.68 -0.88
N LEU A 183 19.21 -0.79 -2.14
CA LEU A 183 20.13 -1.85 -2.60
C LEU A 183 21.60 -1.45 -2.48
N LYS A 184 21.90 -0.17 -2.31
CA LYS A 184 23.25 0.40 -2.14
C LYS A 184 23.15 1.58 -1.17
N ASP A 185 24.21 1.97 -0.58
CA ASP A 185 24.55 3.05 0.36
C ASP A 185 23.54 4.22 0.64
N ASP A 186 22.32 4.14 0.17
CA ASP A 186 21.20 5.02 0.52
C ASP A 186 20.37 4.34 1.63
N TRP A 187 20.64 4.72 2.84
CA TRP A 187 20.05 4.14 4.07
C TRP A 187 18.57 4.45 4.28
N ARG A 188 17.92 5.07 3.32
CA ARG A 188 16.55 5.56 3.44
C ARG A 188 15.53 4.56 2.90
N HIS A 189 14.67 4.06 3.76
CA HIS A 189 13.52 3.24 3.35
C HIS A 189 12.46 4.10 2.66
N VAL A 190 11.77 3.56 1.66
CA VAL A 190 10.70 4.26 0.95
C VAL A 190 9.37 3.55 1.15
N PHE A 191 8.45 4.19 1.84
CA PHE A 191 7.08 3.74 2.01
C PHE A 191 6.23 4.37 0.91
N LEU A 192 5.75 3.58 -0.05
CA LEU A 192 4.86 4.09 -1.09
C LEU A 192 3.45 4.30 -0.55
N TYR A 193 2.85 5.40 -0.95
CA TYR A 193 1.42 5.65 -0.77
C TYR A 193 0.82 6.11 -2.10
N LEU A 194 -0.29 5.50 -2.54
CA LEU A 194 -1.02 5.94 -3.73
C LEU A 194 -2.23 6.77 -3.30
N ALA A 195 -2.27 8.03 -3.71
CA ALA A 195 -3.43 8.89 -3.49
C ALA A 195 -4.60 8.42 -4.37
N THR A 196 -5.66 7.96 -3.74
CA THR A 196 -6.88 7.47 -4.41
C THR A 196 -8.05 8.42 -4.27
N ARG A 197 -7.92 9.46 -3.43
CA ARG A 197 -8.93 10.48 -3.15
C ARG A 197 -8.31 11.86 -3.04
N GLU A 198 -9.11 12.89 -3.24
CA GLU A 198 -8.71 14.29 -3.05
C GLU A 198 -8.46 14.61 -1.57
N VAL A 199 -9.38 14.16 -0.71
CA VAL A 199 -9.28 14.36 0.74
C VAL A 199 -8.38 13.30 1.37
N PRO A 200 -7.32 13.69 2.11
CA PRO A 200 -6.29 12.78 2.58
C PRO A 200 -6.65 12.03 3.89
N THR A 201 -7.92 11.70 4.13
CA THR A 201 -8.32 11.00 5.37
C THR A 201 -7.66 9.63 5.48
N ASP A 202 -7.71 8.83 4.40
CA ASP A 202 -7.08 7.50 4.39
C ASP A 202 -5.54 7.59 4.47
N PHE A 203 -4.95 8.69 3.99
CA PHE A 203 -3.52 8.97 4.13
C PHE A 203 -3.15 9.28 5.59
N ARG A 204 -3.97 10.03 6.31
CA ARG A 204 -3.76 10.25 7.76
C ARG A 204 -3.82 8.94 8.54
N VAL A 205 -4.78 8.08 8.24
CA VAL A 205 -4.88 6.73 8.83
C VAL A 205 -3.62 5.92 8.50
N PHE A 206 -3.13 5.98 7.27
CA PHE A 206 -1.88 5.33 6.87
C PHE A 206 -0.69 5.84 7.70
N LEU A 207 -0.53 7.15 7.86
CA LEU A 207 0.56 7.75 8.64
C LEU A 207 0.50 7.29 10.12
N LEU A 208 -0.67 7.35 10.75
CA LEU A 208 -0.85 6.92 12.13
C LEU A 208 -0.60 5.41 12.31
N ARG A 209 -1.07 4.60 11.37
CA ARG A 209 -0.87 3.13 11.43
C ARG A 209 0.59 2.73 11.27
N HIS A 210 1.38 3.54 10.54
CA HIS A 210 2.81 3.27 10.33
C HIS A 210 3.71 3.99 11.33
N SER A 211 3.18 4.78 12.26
CA SER A 211 3.97 5.64 13.16
C SER A 211 5.04 4.87 13.92
N ASP A 212 4.67 3.74 14.53
CA ASP A 212 5.57 2.95 15.36
C ASP A 212 6.72 2.34 14.52
N LEU A 213 6.39 1.84 13.33
CA LEU A 213 7.40 1.35 12.38
C LEU A 213 8.30 2.48 11.86
N LEU A 214 7.74 3.65 11.55
CA LEU A 214 8.53 4.81 11.10
C LEU A 214 9.49 5.32 12.18
N THR A 215 9.09 5.26 13.48
CA THR A 215 9.97 5.65 14.59
C THR A 215 11.09 4.64 14.83
N SER A 216 10.92 3.40 14.43
CA SER A 216 11.92 2.35 14.59
C SER A 216 12.99 2.35 13.50
N VAL A 217 12.78 3.08 12.41
CA VAL A 217 13.68 3.17 11.25
C VAL A 217 14.46 4.48 11.29
N ASP A 218 15.78 4.42 11.18
CA ASP A 218 16.66 5.60 11.30
C ASP A 218 16.38 6.65 10.24
N GLU A 219 16.21 6.22 8.98
CA GLU A 219 15.89 7.11 7.87
C GLU A 219 14.79 6.55 6.98
N TRP A 220 13.79 7.37 6.71
CA TRP A 220 12.64 6.98 5.90
C TRP A 220 12.10 8.10 5.01
N THR A 221 11.46 7.69 3.92
CA THR A 221 10.69 8.56 3.03
C THR A 221 9.30 7.98 2.85
N VAL A 222 8.26 8.73 3.12
CA VAL A 222 6.91 8.42 2.64
C VAL A 222 6.75 9.08 1.27
N ARG A 223 6.67 8.28 0.22
CA ARG A 223 6.48 8.76 -1.15
C ARG A 223 5.03 8.65 -1.56
N VAL A 224 4.38 9.81 -1.67
CA VAL A 224 2.99 9.93 -2.10
C VAL A 224 2.94 10.00 -3.63
N LEU A 225 2.39 8.97 -4.26
CA LEU A 225 2.15 8.92 -5.69
C LEU A 225 0.83 9.63 -5.99
N LEU A 226 0.90 10.70 -6.78
CA LEU A 226 -0.26 11.50 -7.15
C LEU A 226 -0.68 11.21 -8.60
N PRO A 227 -1.82 10.56 -8.83
CA PRO A 227 -2.47 10.57 -10.13
C PRO A 227 -2.75 12.02 -10.58
N ARG A 228 -2.65 12.30 -11.87
CA ARG A 228 -2.82 13.66 -12.41
C ARG A 228 -4.11 14.32 -11.93
N ARG A 229 -5.19 13.56 -11.80
CA ARG A 229 -6.47 14.03 -11.27
C ARG A 229 -6.34 14.67 -9.88
N PHE A 230 -5.46 14.12 -9.03
CA PHE A 230 -5.27 14.57 -7.65
C PHE A 230 -4.07 15.49 -7.45
N ARG A 231 -3.44 15.97 -8.52
CA ARG A 231 -2.27 16.87 -8.45
C ARG A 231 -2.54 18.11 -7.59
N LYS A 232 -3.73 18.70 -7.71
CA LYS A 232 -4.14 19.88 -6.92
C LYS A 232 -4.29 19.57 -5.43
N ALA A 233 -4.52 18.31 -5.06
CA ALA A 233 -4.63 17.90 -3.67
C ALA A 233 -3.28 17.80 -2.94
N ALA A 234 -2.14 17.96 -3.63
CA ALA A 234 -0.80 17.87 -3.01
C ALA A 234 -0.66 18.77 -1.77
N ALA A 235 -1.26 19.97 -1.78
CA ALA A 235 -1.24 20.87 -0.63
C ALA A 235 -2.00 20.28 0.58
N LEU A 236 -3.15 19.64 0.35
CA LEU A 236 -3.93 18.97 1.40
C LEU A 236 -3.15 17.78 2.01
N TYR A 237 -2.44 17.03 1.18
CA TYR A 237 -1.58 15.93 1.65
C TYR A 237 -0.38 16.44 2.46
N ARG A 238 0.26 17.55 2.05
CA ARG A 238 1.31 18.20 2.87
C ARG A 238 0.76 18.67 4.21
N TYR A 239 -0.42 19.30 4.19
CA TYR A 239 -1.08 19.72 5.41
C TYR A 239 -1.40 18.53 6.32
N ALA A 240 -1.81 17.39 5.76
CA ALA A 240 -2.08 16.17 6.52
C ALA A 240 -0.85 15.65 7.26
N VAL A 241 0.35 15.74 6.65
CA VAL A 241 1.62 15.37 7.33
C VAL A 241 1.91 16.31 8.49
N ARG A 242 1.80 17.63 8.25
CA ARG A 242 2.01 18.65 9.28
C ARG A 242 1.08 18.43 10.46
N ASP A 243 -0.18 18.21 10.18
CA ASP A 243 -1.26 18.03 11.14
C ASP A 243 -1.09 16.72 11.94
N ALA A 244 -0.62 15.64 11.32
CA ALA A 244 -0.42 14.36 11.99
C ALA A 244 0.86 14.33 12.86
N PHE A 245 1.96 14.91 12.40
CA PHE A 245 3.27 14.69 13.01
C PHE A 245 3.92 15.94 13.60
N LEU A 246 3.65 17.14 13.08
CA LEU A 246 4.31 18.36 13.54
C LEU A 246 3.54 19.12 14.64
N MET A 247 2.33 18.66 14.97
CA MET A 247 1.48 19.24 15.99
C MET A 247 1.06 18.17 17.01
N PRO A 248 2.00 17.69 17.86
CA PRO A 248 1.69 16.66 18.85
C PRO A 248 0.64 17.16 19.83
N LEU A 249 -0.23 16.26 20.27
CA LEU A 249 -1.21 16.52 21.33
C LEU A 249 -0.53 16.50 22.68
N THR A 250 -1.06 17.29 23.62
CA THR A 250 -0.68 17.16 25.01
C THR A 250 -1.35 15.91 25.64
N PRO A 251 -0.83 15.39 26.75
CA PRO A 251 -1.51 14.29 27.48
C PRO A 251 -2.98 14.64 27.80
N ARG A 252 -3.26 15.87 28.25
CA ARG A 252 -4.62 16.32 28.53
C ARG A 252 -5.50 16.29 27.27
N ASP A 253 -5.02 16.81 26.12
CA ASP A 253 -5.79 16.75 24.86
C ASP A 253 -6.13 15.30 24.48
N THR A 254 -5.22 14.36 24.77
CA THR A 254 -5.45 12.95 24.45
C THR A 254 -6.47 12.30 25.37
N GLU A 255 -6.46 12.61 26.68
CA GLU A 255 -7.46 12.12 27.63
C GLU A 255 -8.86 12.64 27.28
N GLU A 256 -8.97 13.93 26.93
CA GLU A 256 -10.23 14.55 26.52
C GLU A 256 -10.72 13.99 25.17
N LEU A 257 -9.78 13.67 24.26
CA LEU A 257 -10.08 13.04 22.97
C LEU A 257 -10.56 11.59 23.14
N ASP A 258 -9.93 10.80 24.03
CA ASP A 258 -10.39 9.44 24.35
C ASP A 258 -11.79 9.46 24.96
N TRP A 259 -12.03 10.37 25.92
CA TRP A 259 -13.35 10.57 26.50
C TRP A 259 -14.40 10.90 25.42
N TYR A 260 -14.08 11.83 24.52
CA TYR A 260 -14.97 12.21 23.40
C TYR A 260 -15.26 11.02 22.46
N PHE A 261 -14.25 10.20 22.16
CA PHE A 261 -14.42 9.04 21.28
C PHE A 261 -15.29 7.97 21.90
N ARG A 262 -15.16 7.71 23.22
CA ARG A 262 -16.03 6.81 23.97
C ARG A 262 -17.47 7.30 23.99
N ALA A 263 -17.66 8.59 24.27
CA ALA A 263 -18.99 9.21 24.24
C ALA A 263 -19.61 9.15 22.84
N ARG A 264 -18.82 9.43 21.79
CA ARG A 264 -19.27 9.35 20.39
C ARG A 264 -19.68 7.91 19.98
N ARG A 265 -19.05 6.89 20.58
CA ARG A 265 -19.39 5.48 20.36
C ARG A 265 -20.63 5.04 21.17
N GLY A 266 -21.15 5.88 22.03
CA GLY A 266 -22.31 5.60 22.88
C GLY A 266 -21.95 4.85 24.16
N GLU A 267 -20.69 4.85 24.58
CA GLU A 267 -20.30 4.32 25.88
C GLU A 267 -20.74 5.25 26.99
N VAL A 268 -21.13 4.68 28.14
CA VAL A 268 -21.37 5.46 29.34
C VAL A 268 -20.03 5.91 29.90
N VAL A 269 -19.73 7.17 29.80
CA VAL A 269 -18.48 7.77 30.30
C VAL A 269 -18.77 8.65 31.51
N CYS A 270 -17.85 8.64 32.47
CA CYS A 270 -17.87 9.65 33.55
C CYS A 270 -17.75 11.07 32.93
N PRO A 271 -18.23 12.12 33.61
CA PRO A 271 -17.99 13.49 33.16
C PRO A 271 -16.50 13.71 32.85
N ALA A 272 -16.23 14.55 31.85
CA ALA A 272 -14.86 14.92 31.53
C ALA A 272 -14.17 15.53 32.76
N GLN A 273 -12.85 15.41 32.83
CA GLN A 273 -12.06 16.04 33.92
C GLN A 273 -12.17 17.59 33.85
N ASP A 274 -12.36 18.13 32.65
CA ASP A 274 -12.67 19.53 32.44
C ASP A 274 -14.20 19.75 32.60
N PRO A 275 -14.65 20.48 33.61
CA PRO A 275 -16.09 20.73 33.86
C PRO A 275 -16.78 21.52 32.71
N ASP A 276 -16.00 22.26 31.89
CA ASP A 276 -16.49 23.01 30.75
C ASP A 276 -16.57 22.19 29.46
N LEU A 277 -16.05 20.95 29.47
CA LEU A 277 -16.06 20.08 28.32
C LEU A 277 -17.29 19.18 28.28
N ASP A 278 -18.35 19.70 27.67
CA ASP A 278 -19.50 18.90 27.28
C ASP A 278 -19.31 18.25 25.88
N LEU A 279 -20.23 17.36 25.52
CA LEU A 279 -20.15 16.65 24.24
C LEU A 279 -20.21 17.57 23.02
N ALA A 280 -20.96 18.65 23.09
CA ALA A 280 -21.09 19.62 21.99
C ALA A 280 -19.80 20.46 21.81
N THR A 281 -19.18 20.83 22.93
CA THR A 281 -17.91 21.56 22.94
C THR A 281 -16.78 20.66 22.45
N ALA A 282 -16.74 19.40 22.91
CA ALA A 282 -15.77 18.41 22.41
C ALA A 282 -15.95 18.15 20.90
N ALA A 283 -17.17 18.00 20.43
CA ALA A 283 -17.44 17.81 19.00
C ALA A 283 -16.95 18.98 18.13
N ARG A 284 -17.06 20.22 18.63
CA ARG A 284 -16.49 21.39 17.95
C ARG A 284 -14.97 21.40 17.99
N ARG A 285 -14.38 21.18 19.19
CA ARG A 285 -12.93 21.19 19.41
C ARG A 285 -12.24 20.13 18.56
N PHE A 286 -12.79 18.92 18.49
CA PHE A 286 -12.25 17.78 17.79
C PHE A 286 -12.85 17.55 16.38
N SER A 287 -13.37 18.61 15.74
CA SER A 287 -13.97 18.55 14.39
C SER A 287 -12.96 18.45 13.25
N ALA A 288 -11.67 18.72 13.48
CA ALA A 288 -10.66 18.70 12.44
C ALA A 288 -10.44 17.30 11.85
N ALA A 289 -10.11 17.23 10.56
CA ALA A 289 -9.93 15.98 9.82
C ALA A 289 -8.87 15.03 10.42
N ARG A 290 -7.91 15.55 11.20
CA ARG A 290 -6.94 14.74 11.95
C ARG A 290 -7.61 13.84 12.99
N PHE A 291 -8.63 14.37 13.67
CA PHE A 291 -9.36 13.65 14.72
C PHE A 291 -10.31 12.60 14.15
N GLU A 292 -10.82 12.79 12.93
CA GLU A 292 -11.57 11.74 12.22
C GLU A 292 -10.67 10.56 11.85
N ALA A 293 -9.46 10.82 11.42
CA ALA A 293 -8.47 9.75 11.18
C ALA A 293 -8.04 9.06 12.49
N ALA A 294 -7.85 9.86 13.56
CA ALA A 294 -7.57 9.34 14.89
C ALA A 294 -8.70 8.45 15.42
N TYR A 295 -9.98 8.86 15.21
CA TYR A 295 -11.14 8.07 15.61
C TYR A 295 -11.18 6.70 14.92
N ARG A 296 -10.88 6.63 13.62
CA ARG A 296 -10.79 5.36 12.89
C ARG A 296 -9.71 4.46 13.45
N MET A 297 -8.54 5.01 13.77
CA MET A 297 -7.46 4.24 14.40
C MET A 297 -7.82 3.81 15.83
N TRP A 298 -8.49 4.69 16.58
CA TRP A 298 -8.97 4.39 17.93
C TRP A 298 -10.01 3.25 17.93
N GLN A 299 -10.88 3.18 16.92
CA GLN A 299 -11.81 2.04 16.76
C GLN A 299 -11.08 0.71 16.53
N GLU A 300 -9.85 0.74 16.04
CA GLU A 300 -9.02 -0.44 15.76
C GLU A 300 -8.12 -0.82 16.94
N ARG A 301 -7.61 0.16 17.68
CA ARG A 301 -6.53 -0.02 18.68
C ARG A 301 -6.82 0.63 20.04
N ASP A 302 -8.02 1.16 20.25
CA ASP A 302 -8.39 1.90 21.45
C ASP A 302 -7.41 3.08 21.74
N VAL A 303 -7.23 3.47 23.00
CA VAL A 303 -6.38 4.61 23.42
C VAL A 303 -4.94 4.54 22.89
N GLN A 304 -4.42 3.35 22.64
CA GLN A 304 -3.07 3.17 22.07
C GLN A 304 -2.89 3.89 20.70
N ALA A 305 -3.96 4.02 19.94
CA ALA A 305 -3.93 4.76 18.67
C ALA A 305 -3.59 6.25 18.86
N LEU A 306 -3.85 6.82 20.02
CA LEU A 306 -3.62 8.23 20.31
C LEU A 306 -2.17 8.52 20.69
N TRP A 307 -1.39 7.52 21.12
CA TRP A 307 0.02 7.70 21.49
C TRP A 307 0.87 8.22 20.33
N ALA A 308 0.56 7.78 19.11
CA ALA A 308 1.22 8.30 17.90
C ALA A 308 1.06 9.83 17.73
N LEU A 309 -0.07 10.39 18.19
CA LEU A 309 -0.35 11.82 18.14
C LEU A 309 0.36 12.62 19.24
N GLN A 310 0.82 11.97 20.30
CA GLN A 310 1.61 12.57 21.38
C GLN A 310 3.10 12.52 21.08
N SER A 311 3.56 11.54 20.30
CA SER A 311 4.97 11.23 20.15
C SER A 311 5.75 12.39 19.49
N PRO A 312 6.79 12.92 20.14
CA PRO A 312 7.67 13.91 19.52
C PRO A 312 8.62 13.29 18.49
N THR A 313 8.83 11.97 18.52
CA THR A 313 9.87 11.28 17.73
C THR A 313 9.69 11.49 16.23
N LEU A 314 8.48 11.34 15.70
CA LEU A 314 8.21 11.57 14.27
C LEU A 314 8.41 13.03 13.87
N ARG A 315 8.02 13.97 14.73
CA ARG A 315 8.32 15.40 14.54
C ARG A 315 9.84 15.62 14.45
N ASP A 316 10.59 15.05 15.38
CA ASP A 316 12.05 15.21 15.45
C ASP A 316 12.73 14.57 14.23
N HIS A 317 12.28 13.39 13.76
CA HIS A 317 12.76 12.79 12.51
C HIS A 317 12.52 13.71 11.31
N LEU A 318 11.34 14.33 11.20
CA LEU A 318 11.05 15.28 10.11
C LEU A 318 11.91 16.56 10.20
N GLN A 319 12.09 17.11 11.40
CA GLN A 319 12.88 18.32 11.62
C GLN A 319 14.36 18.11 11.37
N ARG A 320 14.90 16.95 11.72
CA ARG A 320 16.30 16.57 11.48
C ARG A 320 16.55 16.07 10.05
N GLY A 321 15.50 15.94 9.22
CA GLY A 321 15.60 15.42 7.87
C GLY A 321 15.79 13.89 7.77
N GLN A 322 15.70 13.17 8.87
CA GLN A 322 15.72 11.71 8.93
C GLN A 322 14.43 11.14 8.30
N GLY A 323 13.29 11.74 8.62
CA GLY A 323 12.02 11.49 7.94
C GLY A 323 11.77 12.47 6.81
N ARG A 324 11.21 12.01 5.68
CA ARG A 324 10.80 12.86 4.55
C ARG A 324 9.44 12.45 4.02
N VAL A 325 8.71 13.41 3.47
CA VAL A 325 7.51 13.14 2.67
C VAL A 325 7.69 13.76 1.31
N GLU A 326 7.71 12.92 0.29
CA GLU A 326 7.89 13.30 -1.10
C GLU A 326 6.58 13.14 -1.87
N PHE A 327 6.32 14.04 -2.80
CA PHE A 327 5.17 13.97 -3.70
C PHE A 327 5.69 13.74 -5.11
N ALA A 328 5.38 12.56 -5.64
CA ALA A 328 5.82 12.16 -6.96
C ALA A 328 4.62 12.05 -7.91
N GLU A 329 4.77 12.59 -9.12
CA GLU A 329 3.83 12.27 -10.19
C GLU A 329 4.05 10.82 -10.64
N LEU A 330 2.96 10.17 -11.03
CA LEU A 330 3.05 8.83 -11.60
C LEU A 330 3.87 8.85 -12.91
N PRO A 331 4.74 7.85 -13.13
CA PRO A 331 5.58 7.78 -14.32
C PRO A 331 4.75 7.67 -15.61
N HIS A 332 3.52 7.15 -15.50
CA HIS A 332 2.57 7.07 -16.61
C HIS A 332 1.20 7.59 -16.19
N GLN A 333 0.55 8.28 -17.11
CA GLN A 333 -0.78 8.83 -16.89
C GLN A 333 -1.84 7.88 -17.44
N TYR A 334 -2.81 7.56 -16.61
CA TYR A 334 -3.98 6.73 -16.94
C TYR A 334 -5.20 7.62 -17.20
N LEU A 335 -5.09 8.59 -18.13
CA LEU A 335 -6.08 9.67 -18.28
C LEU A 335 -7.52 9.17 -18.42
N GLN A 336 -7.73 8.08 -19.16
CA GLN A 336 -9.07 7.50 -19.37
C GLN A 336 -9.56 6.65 -18.19
N LEU A 337 -8.66 6.15 -17.34
CA LEU A 337 -8.96 5.25 -16.25
C LEU A 337 -8.83 5.89 -14.87
N THR A 338 -8.17 7.05 -14.79
CA THR A 338 -8.01 7.78 -13.51
C THR A 338 -9.34 8.10 -12.83
N PRO A 339 -10.45 8.39 -13.54
CA PRO A 339 -11.76 8.56 -12.89
C PRO A 339 -12.23 7.37 -12.07
N LEU A 340 -11.73 6.17 -12.34
CA LEU A 340 -12.09 4.94 -11.63
C LEU A 340 -11.29 4.71 -10.35
N VAL A 341 -10.20 5.47 -10.13
CA VAL A 341 -9.38 5.35 -8.93
C VAL A 341 -10.15 5.83 -7.70
N GLY A 342 -10.17 5.02 -6.64
CA GLY A 342 -10.86 5.34 -5.41
C GLY A 342 -12.39 5.15 -5.45
N VAL A 343 -12.96 4.68 -6.55
CA VAL A 343 -14.39 4.36 -6.63
C VAL A 343 -14.65 3.01 -5.95
N PRO A 344 -15.56 2.91 -4.97
CA PRO A 344 -15.98 1.63 -4.42
C PRO A 344 -16.58 0.74 -5.50
N GLY A 345 -16.25 -0.56 -5.49
CA GLY A 345 -16.61 -1.54 -6.54
C GLY A 345 -18.11 -1.90 -6.62
N GLY A 346 -19.00 -0.92 -6.60
CA GLY A 346 -20.46 -1.15 -6.64
C GLY A 346 -21.12 -1.07 -8.03
N VAL A 347 -20.40 -0.69 -9.09
CA VAL A 347 -21.04 -0.35 -10.39
C VAL A 347 -20.76 -1.37 -11.51
N GLU A 348 -20.00 -2.45 -11.25
CA GLU A 348 -19.49 -3.31 -12.33
C GLU A 348 -20.14 -4.70 -12.47
N LYS A 349 -21.35 -4.91 -12.02
CA LYS A 349 -22.05 -6.18 -12.35
C LYS A 349 -22.42 -6.35 -13.84
N GLY A 350 -22.34 -5.30 -14.63
CA GLY A 350 -22.77 -5.29 -16.03
C GLY A 350 -21.68 -5.57 -17.09
N LEU A 351 -20.40 -5.66 -16.72
CA LEU A 351 -19.30 -5.77 -17.72
C LEU A 351 -18.67 -7.17 -17.81
N MET A 352 -19.07 -8.11 -16.96
CA MET A 352 -18.55 -9.48 -16.96
C MET A 352 -19.57 -10.54 -17.47
N GLU A 353 -20.79 -10.14 -17.80
CA GLU A 353 -21.86 -11.04 -18.27
C GLU A 353 -22.14 -10.95 -19.78
N GLY A 354 -21.13 -10.78 -20.57
CA GLY A 354 -21.25 -10.82 -22.03
C GLY A 354 -20.35 -11.91 -22.62
N ASP A 355 -20.80 -13.14 -22.62
CA ASP A 355 -20.62 -14.18 -23.65
C ASP A 355 -20.89 -15.59 -23.08
N ASN A 356 -22.16 -15.85 -22.77
CA ASN A 356 -22.69 -17.19 -22.88
C ASN A 356 -23.42 -17.28 -24.23
N LEU A 357 -22.70 -17.67 -25.27
CA LEU A 357 -23.31 -18.13 -26.52
C LEU A 357 -24.00 -19.49 -26.27
N PRO A 358 -25.25 -19.68 -26.64
CA PRO A 358 -25.89 -20.95 -26.55
C PRO A 358 -25.31 -21.92 -27.60
N THR A 359 -24.85 -23.07 -27.14
CA THR A 359 -24.59 -24.22 -27.99
C THR A 359 -25.91 -24.75 -28.50
N ALA A 360 -26.13 -24.66 -29.81
CA ALA A 360 -27.05 -25.51 -30.56
C ALA A 360 -26.27 -26.69 -31.14
#